data_4b3806fb12fddcdd5292696cea34cf2d
#
_entry.id   4b3806fb12fddcdd5292696cea34cf2d
#
_cell.length_a   1.000
_cell.length_b   1.000
_cell.length_c   1.000
_cell.angle_alpha   90.00
_cell.angle_beta   90.00
_cell.angle_gamma   90.00
#
_symmetry.space_group_name_H-M   'P 1'
#
loop_
_entity.id
_entity.type
_entity.pdbx_description
1 polymer ?
#
loop_
_entity_poly.entity_id
_entity_poly.type
_entity_poly.pdbx_seq_one_letter_code
_entity_poly.pdbx_strand_id
1 'polypeptide(L)'
;VQTLVSRLQEPNPDDPVDVQNKQTAIRNQTIALLGKFEFVIGEEAHEASGNSYYEILRHCKNAHYRLALTATPFMKDNEESNMRLMAAFGSIGIKVSEKLLIDRGILAKPVFKIMALPTKPKNLMRGTPWQGAYRLGIVNNDERNQAIVAEAARAARHGLSTMVLIQQKAHGHALLALMKKAGIRAQFIDGDNDQAERKKALGKLATNEIQALIGSTILDVGVDVPAVGLVILGGGGKAEVALRQRIGRGLRAKKHGPNIALIVDFYDEHKIGRA
;
A
#
# COMPACT_ATOMS: atom_id res chain seq x y z
N VAL A 1 6.86 11.29 11.88
CA VAL A 1 8.16 10.61 11.95
C VAL A 1 9.25 11.49 11.36
N GLN A 2 9.20 11.85 10.08
CA GLN A 2 10.25 12.66 9.40
C GLN A 2 10.57 13.96 10.15
N THR A 3 9.56 14.70 10.61
CA THR A 3 9.75 15.93 11.39
C THR A 3 10.48 15.70 12.72
N LEU A 4 10.20 14.59 13.40
CA LEU A 4 10.90 14.26 14.64
C LEU A 4 12.35 13.87 14.37
N VAL A 5 12.58 13.07 13.33
CA VAL A 5 13.93 12.67 12.93
C VAL A 5 14.79 13.86 12.55
N SER A 6 14.27 14.81 11.76
CA SER A 6 15.01 16.03 11.40
C SER A 6 15.38 16.88 12.63
N ARG A 7 14.52 16.90 13.67
CA ARG A 7 14.79 17.60 14.93
C ARG A 7 15.78 16.87 15.84
N LEU A 8 15.99 15.57 15.66
CA LEU A 8 16.93 14.77 16.43
C LEU A 8 18.34 14.74 15.83
N GLN A 9 18.51 15.24 14.61
CA GLN A 9 19.80 15.32 13.96
C GLN A 9 20.76 16.23 14.74
N GLU A 10 22.03 15.86 14.74
CA GLU A 10 23.08 16.70 15.29
C GLU A 10 23.29 17.94 14.39
N PRO A 11 23.64 19.08 14.98
CA PRO A 11 23.97 20.28 14.19
C PRO A 11 25.11 19.98 13.24
N ASN A 12 25.03 20.55 12.03
CA ASN A 12 26.13 20.47 11.09
C ASN A 12 27.30 21.33 11.62
N PRO A 13 28.52 20.75 11.79
CA PRO A 13 29.69 21.51 12.26
C PRO A 13 30.08 22.71 11.38
N ASP A 14 29.71 22.68 10.11
CA ASP A 14 30.02 23.74 9.13
C ASP A 14 29.02 24.92 9.17
N ASP A 15 27.92 24.80 9.93
CA ASP A 15 26.93 25.87 10.05
C ASP A 15 27.42 27.00 11.00
N PRO A 16 26.93 28.25 10.85
CA PRO A 16 27.19 29.32 11.80
C PRO A 16 26.80 28.95 13.25
N VAL A 17 27.54 29.46 14.24
CA VAL A 17 27.39 29.10 15.67
C VAL A 17 25.99 29.36 16.19
N ASP A 18 25.33 30.43 15.78
CA ASP A 18 23.96 30.74 16.14
C ASP A 18 22.96 29.73 15.60
N VAL A 19 23.17 29.21 14.38
CA VAL A 19 22.39 28.14 13.76
C VAL A 19 22.59 26.82 14.52
N GLN A 20 23.85 26.47 14.83
CA GLN A 20 24.16 25.27 15.61
C GLN A 20 23.52 25.32 17.01
N ASN A 21 23.57 26.46 17.69
CA ASN A 21 22.95 26.64 19.02
C ASN A 21 21.42 26.47 18.94
N LYS A 22 20.77 27.01 17.92
CA LYS A 22 19.33 26.86 17.69
C LYS A 22 18.95 25.41 17.40
N GLN A 23 19.70 24.71 16.57
CA GLN A 23 19.47 23.30 16.27
C GLN A 23 19.66 22.44 17.51
N THR A 24 20.72 22.70 18.30
CA THR A 24 20.97 22.01 19.59
C THR A 24 19.81 22.21 20.56
N ALA A 25 19.29 23.42 20.68
CA ALA A 25 18.15 23.71 21.54
C ALA A 25 16.89 22.93 21.13
N ILE A 26 16.59 22.89 19.82
CA ILE A 26 15.46 22.13 19.25
C ILE A 26 15.64 20.63 19.51
N ARG A 27 16.85 20.10 19.30
CA ARG A 27 17.18 18.70 19.57
C ARG A 27 16.95 18.35 21.03
N ASN A 28 17.49 19.13 21.95
CA ASN A 28 17.38 18.89 23.38
C ASN A 28 15.91 18.96 23.86
N GLN A 29 15.13 19.92 23.37
CA GLN A 29 13.68 20.00 23.63
C GLN A 29 12.94 18.77 23.12
N THR A 30 13.30 18.28 21.92
CA THR A 30 12.69 17.08 21.34
C THR A 30 13.02 15.83 22.14
N ILE A 31 14.27 15.67 22.57
CA ILE A 31 14.70 14.56 23.43
C ILE A 31 13.97 14.61 24.78
N ALA A 32 13.88 15.79 25.40
CA ALA A 32 13.17 15.96 26.64
C ALA A 32 11.67 15.64 26.52
N LEU A 33 11.05 15.99 25.40
CA LEU A 33 9.66 15.63 25.09
C LEU A 33 9.49 14.13 24.96
N LEU A 34 10.34 13.47 24.17
CA LEU A 34 10.28 12.01 23.94
C LEU A 34 10.51 11.22 25.23
N GLY A 35 11.36 11.73 26.11
CA GLY A 35 11.60 11.16 27.44
C GLY A 35 10.41 11.22 28.41
N LYS A 36 9.35 11.98 28.11
CA LYS A 36 8.14 12.07 28.96
C LYS A 36 7.11 10.97 28.69
N PHE A 37 7.22 10.25 27.56
CA PHE A 37 6.25 9.23 27.23
C PHE A 37 6.51 7.95 28.02
N GLU A 38 5.50 7.49 28.72
CA GLU A 38 5.51 6.23 29.48
C GLU A 38 4.94 5.06 28.67
N PHE A 39 4.15 5.36 27.63
CA PHE A 39 3.55 4.39 26.72
C PHE A 39 3.75 4.83 25.27
N VAL A 40 4.24 3.91 24.43
CA VAL A 40 4.46 4.13 22.99
C VAL A 40 3.74 3.07 22.19
N ILE A 41 2.97 3.50 21.21
CA ILE A 41 2.33 2.64 20.21
C ILE A 41 3.00 2.87 18.87
N GLY A 42 3.57 1.82 18.28
CA GLY A 42 4.08 1.81 16.90
C GLY A 42 3.06 1.18 15.97
N GLU A 43 2.38 1.98 15.16
CA GLU A 43 1.56 1.49 14.05
C GLU A 43 2.46 1.24 12.84
N GLU A 44 2.14 0.21 12.03
CA GLU A 44 2.99 -0.30 10.96
C GLU A 44 4.44 -0.53 11.43
N ALA A 45 4.55 -1.20 12.58
CA ALA A 45 5.81 -1.31 13.33
C ALA A 45 6.95 -2.00 12.57
N HIS A 46 6.68 -2.69 11.45
CA HIS A 46 7.72 -3.19 10.55
C HIS A 46 8.63 -2.07 10.00
N GLU A 47 8.13 -0.83 9.92
CA GLU A 47 8.93 0.35 9.57
C GLU A 47 9.93 0.73 10.67
N ALA A 48 9.71 0.31 11.92
CA ALA A 48 10.60 0.59 13.05
C ALA A 48 11.97 -0.12 12.94
N SER A 49 12.11 -1.06 12.02
CA SER A 49 13.41 -1.63 11.64
C SER A 49 14.32 -0.62 10.91
N GLY A 50 13.76 0.47 10.40
CA GLY A 50 14.50 1.57 9.78
C GLY A 50 15.13 2.51 10.81
N ASN A 51 16.27 3.13 10.44
CA ASN A 51 17.04 4.01 11.32
C ASN A 51 16.19 5.13 11.94
N SER A 52 15.29 5.71 11.16
CA SER A 52 14.46 6.86 11.57
C SER A 52 13.52 6.54 12.75
N TYR A 53 12.81 5.43 12.69
CA TYR A 53 11.92 5.01 13.78
C TYR A 53 12.70 4.59 15.02
N TYR A 54 13.76 3.81 14.80
CA TYR A 54 14.60 3.32 15.88
C TYR A 54 15.23 4.46 16.67
N GLU A 55 15.69 5.51 15.99
CA GLU A 55 16.26 6.70 16.61
C GLU A 55 15.26 7.42 17.51
N ILE A 56 14.01 7.58 17.06
CA ILE A 56 12.94 8.16 17.90
C ILE A 56 12.71 7.29 19.16
N LEU A 57 12.60 5.97 18.98
CA LEU A 57 12.30 5.04 20.06
C LEU A 57 13.42 4.97 21.12
N ARG A 58 14.69 5.18 20.72
CA ARG A 58 15.83 5.28 21.63
C ARG A 58 15.68 6.40 22.65
N HIS A 59 15.04 7.51 22.26
CA HIS A 59 14.84 8.67 23.12
C HIS A 59 13.60 8.55 24.02
N CYS A 60 12.71 7.58 23.79
CA CYS A 60 11.57 7.29 24.67
C CYS A 60 12.03 6.45 25.89
N LYS A 61 12.93 6.99 26.70
CA LYS A 61 13.61 6.25 27.78
C LYS A 61 12.67 5.81 28.91
N ASN A 62 11.59 6.56 29.16
CA ASN A 62 10.62 6.26 30.22
C ASN A 62 9.43 5.45 29.70
N ALA A 63 9.45 5.01 28.42
CA ALA A 63 8.38 4.18 27.87
C ALA A 63 8.49 2.74 28.42
N HIS A 64 7.83 2.50 29.53
CA HIS A 64 7.72 1.19 30.18
C HIS A 64 6.82 0.23 29.40
N TYR A 65 5.84 0.78 28.66
CA TYR A 65 4.93 0.01 27.81
C TYR A 65 5.14 0.39 26.35
N ARG A 66 5.44 -0.65 25.54
CA ARG A 66 5.68 -0.48 24.11
C ARG A 66 4.84 -1.49 23.35
N LEU A 67 3.89 -1.01 22.56
CA LEU A 67 2.99 -1.83 21.76
C LEU A 67 3.30 -1.65 20.27
N ALA A 68 3.63 -2.72 19.58
CA ALA A 68 3.80 -2.76 18.14
C ALA A 68 2.58 -3.36 17.46
N LEU A 69 2.03 -2.68 16.47
CA LEU A 69 0.94 -3.15 15.64
C LEU A 69 1.45 -3.27 14.20
N THR A 70 1.40 -4.45 13.64
CA THR A 70 1.78 -4.70 12.23
C THR A 70 1.18 -6.00 11.73
N ALA A 71 0.83 -6.04 10.45
CA ALA A 71 0.41 -7.27 9.78
C ALA A 71 1.62 -8.16 9.39
N THR A 72 2.80 -7.57 9.25
CA THR A 72 3.99 -8.21 8.70
C THR A 72 5.24 -7.81 9.49
N PRO A 73 5.48 -8.39 10.68
CA PRO A 73 6.55 -7.94 11.57
C PRO A 73 7.95 -8.12 10.97
N PHE A 74 8.20 -9.25 10.31
CA PHE A 74 9.52 -9.61 9.80
C PHE A 74 9.51 -9.70 8.27
N MET A 75 9.42 -8.55 7.61
CA MET A 75 9.32 -8.44 6.14
C MET A 75 10.67 -8.52 5.42
N LYS A 76 11.75 -8.23 6.12
CA LYS A 76 13.10 -8.19 5.54
C LYS A 76 13.84 -9.46 5.94
N ASP A 77 14.42 -10.14 4.94
CA ASP A 77 15.43 -11.19 5.16
C ASP A 77 16.75 -10.58 5.67
N ASN A 78 16.65 -9.78 6.73
CA ASN A 78 17.76 -9.09 7.34
C ASN A 78 17.64 -9.23 8.87
N GLU A 79 18.52 -10.03 9.46
CA GLU A 79 18.54 -10.29 10.88
C GLU A 79 18.68 -9.02 11.71
N GLU A 80 19.52 -8.06 11.26
CA GLU A 80 19.70 -6.78 11.96
C GLU A 80 18.38 -5.99 12.05
N SER A 81 17.63 -5.93 10.96
CA SER A 81 16.31 -5.26 10.95
C SER A 81 15.33 -5.93 11.91
N ASN A 82 15.32 -7.24 11.94
CA ASN A 82 14.46 -8.02 12.83
C ASN A 82 14.88 -7.85 14.30
N MET A 83 16.18 -7.86 14.58
CA MET A 83 16.71 -7.59 15.92
C MET A 83 16.37 -6.18 16.41
N ARG A 84 16.45 -5.17 15.56
CA ARG A 84 16.06 -3.79 15.91
C ARG A 84 14.59 -3.70 16.28
N LEU A 85 13.72 -4.36 15.54
CA LEU A 85 12.29 -4.40 15.84
C LEU A 85 12.03 -5.08 17.19
N MET A 86 12.69 -6.20 17.44
CA MET A 86 12.59 -6.91 18.71
C MET A 86 13.17 -6.10 19.88
N ALA A 87 14.29 -5.40 19.68
CA ALA A 87 14.87 -4.51 20.69
C ALA A 87 13.96 -3.32 21.02
N ALA A 88 13.20 -2.83 20.05
CA ALA A 88 12.28 -1.71 20.23
C ALA A 88 11.00 -2.09 20.96
N PHE A 89 10.42 -3.28 20.67
CA PHE A 89 9.07 -3.65 21.11
C PHE A 89 8.96 -5.03 21.78
N GLY A 90 10.04 -5.82 21.79
CA GLY A 90 10.02 -7.18 22.31
C GLY A 90 9.59 -8.23 21.27
N SER A 91 9.27 -9.42 21.77
CA SER A 91 8.79 -10.55 20.95
C SER A 91 7.31 -10.38 20.58
N ILE A 92 6.86 -11.19 19.60
CA ILE A 92 5.43 -11.21 19.22
C ILE A 92 4.63 -11.78 20.38
N GLY A 93 3.77 -10.93 20.98
CA GLY A 93 2.90 -11.31 22.08
C GLY A 93 1.59 -11.97 21.60
N ILE A 94 0.96 -11.39 20.56
CA ILE A 94 -0.32 -11.87 20.05
C ILE A 94 -0.26 -11.94 18.52
N LYS A 95 -0.70 -13.05 17.95
CA LYS A 95 -0.86 -13.24 16.50
C LYS A 95 -2.32 -13.52 16.19
N VAL A 96 -3.00 -12.57 15.57
CA VAL A 96 -4.37 -12.71 15.10
C VAL A 96 -4.36 -13.28 13.69
N SER A 97 -5.00 -14.44 13.46
CA SER A 97 -5.07 -15.03 12.13
C SER A 97 -6.15 -14.38 11.27
N GLU A 98 -5.91 -14.28 9.96
CA GLU A 98 -6.91 -13.81 9.00
C GLU A 98 -8.18 -14.66 9.05
N LYS A 99 -8.02 -15.98 9.23
CA LYS A 99 -9.15 -16.90 9.37
C LYS A 99 -10.08 -16.49 10.52
N LEU A 100 -9.51 -16.18 11.70
CA LEU A 100 -10.30 -15.71 12.84
C LEU A 100 -11.07 -14.43 12.53
N LEU A 101 -10.45 -13.50 11.81
CA LEU A 101 -11.09 -12.23 11.43
C LEU A 101 -12.20 -12.45 10.39
N ILE A 102 -12.02 -13.37 9.46
CA ILE A 102 -13.06 -13.78 8.49
C ILE A 102 -14.22 -14.48 9.19
N ASP A 103 -13.93 -15.45 10.07
CA ASP A 103 -14.94 -16.22 10.80
C ASP A 103 -15.77 -15.31 11.73
N ARG A 104 -15.18 -14.23 12.25
CA ARG A 104 -15.86 -13.19 13.05
C ARG A 104 -16.56 -12.12 12.21
N GLY A 105 -16.50 -12.21 10.88
CA GLY A 105 -17.12 -11.23 10.00
C GLY A 105 -16.46 -9.84 10.01
N ILE A 106 -15.22 -9.73 10.49
CA ILE A 106 -14.45 -8.48 10.50
C ILE A 106 -13.81 -8.24 9.12
N LEU A 107 -13.36 -9.33 8.47
CA LEU A 107 -12.83 -9.32 7.11
C LEU A 107 -13.75 -10.08 6.15
N ALA A 108 -13.76 -9.68 4.89
CA ALA A 108 -14.39 -10.45 3.82
C ALA A 108 -13.49 -11.62 3.41
N LYS A 109 -14.11 -12.73 2.99
CA LYS A 109 -13.40 -13.89 2.46
C LYS A 109 -12.82 -13.55 1.07
N PRO A 110 -11.50 -13.62 0.86
CA PRO A 110 -10.92 -13.39 -0.46
C PRO A 110 -11.19 -14.56 -1.39
N VAL A 111 -11.59 -14.26 -2.62
CA VAL A 111 -11.72 -15.22 -3.71
C VAL A 111 -10.87 -14.74 -4.88
N PHE A 112 -9.86 -15.52 -5.22
CA PHE A 112 -8.92 -15.19 -6.29
C PHE A 112 -9.38 -15.77 -7.62
N LYS A 113 -9.34 -14.94 -8.65
CA LYS A 113 -9.47 -15.31 -10.06
C LYS A 113 -8.15 -14.96 -10.76
N ILE A 114 -7.41 -15.98 -11.20
CA ILE A 114 -6.18 -15.81 -11.95
C ILE A 114 -6.51 -15.93 -13.43
N MET A 115 -6.18 -14.91 -14.21
CA MET A 115 -6.43 -14.86 -15.65
C MET A 115 -5.12 -15.04 -16.41
N ALA A 116 -5.03 -16.07 -17.22
CA ALA A 116 -3.89 -16.28 -18.12
C ALA A 116 -3.93 -15.29 -19.29
N LEU A 117 -2.77 -14.73 -19.62
CA LEU A 117 -2.54 -13.85 -20.76
C LEU A 117 -1.55 -14.56 -21.70
N PRO A 118 -2.04 -15.36 -22.66
CA PRO A 118 -1.19 -16.18 -23.52
C PRO A 118 -0.48 -15.37 -24.60
N THR A 119 -1.03 -14.23 -25.00
CA THR A 119 -0.50 -13.44 -26.12
C THR A 119 0.78 -12.71 -25.74
N LYS A 120 1.88 -13.09 -26.36
CA LYS A 120 3.15 -12.38 -26.20
C LYS A 120 3.05 -10.96 -26.79
N PRO A 121 3.35 -9.92 -26.00
CA PRO A 121 3.37 -8.55 -26.51
C PRO A 121 4.34 -8.40 -27.68
N LYS A 122 3.92 -7.65 -28.70
CA LYS A 122 4.78 -7.32 -29.86
C LYS A 122 6.05 -6.61 -29.35
N ASN A 123 7.18 -6.91 -29.98
CA ASN A 123 8.49 -6.32 -29.66
C ASN A 123 9.07 -6.66 -28.28
N LEU A 124 8.46 -7.57 -27.52
CA LEU A 124 9.04 -8.09 -26.30
C LEU A 124 10.04 -9.19 -26.61
N MET A 125 11.33 -8.90 -26.39
CA MET A 125 12.44 -9.83 -26.63
C MET A 125 13.08 -10.30 -25.32
N ARG A 126 13.83 -11.41 -25.37
CA ARG A 126 14.50 -11.98 -24.19
C ARG A 126 15.50 -11.04 -23.51
N GLY A 127 16.10 -10.11 -24.28
CA GLY A 127 17.05 -9.11 -23.81
C GLY A 127 16.43 -7.73 -23.52
N THR A 128 15.10 -7.60 -23.56
CA THR A 128 14.45 -6.30 -23.29
C THR A 128 14.71 -5.88 -21.84
N PRO A 129 15.28 -4.67 -21.60
CA PRO A 129 15.49 -4.16 -20.24
C PRO A 129 14.17 -4.12 -19.45
N TRP A 130 14.25 -4.32 -18.13
CA TRP A 130 13.07 -4.42 -17.24
C TRP A 130 12.03 -3.32 -17.46
N GLN A 131 12.46 -2.06 -17.54
CA GLN A 131 11.53 -0.93 -17.75
C GLN A 131 10.78 -1.04 -19.09
N GLY A 132 11.48 -1.44 -20.16
CA GLY A 132 10.89 -1.69 -21.47
C GLY A 132 9.95 -2.89 -21.46
N ALA A 133 10.36 -3.98 -20.81
CA ALA A 133 9.56 -5.18 -20.68
C ALA A 133 8.27 -4.90 -19.88
N TYR A 134 8.36 -4.14 -18.77
CA TYR A 134 7.20 -3.71 -18.00
C TYR A 134 6.25 -2.84 -18.83
N ARG A 135 6.80 -1.87 -19.57
CA ARG A 135 5.98 -1.00 -20.43
C ARG A 135 5.25 -1.80 -21.52
N LEU A 136 5.93 -2.71 -22.20
CA LEU A 136 5.34 -3.51 -23.28
C LEU A 136 4.39 -4.59 -22.74
N GLY A 137 4.77 -5.26 -21.65
CA GLY A 137 4.05 -6.42 -21.12
C GLY A 137 2.93 -6.09 -20.16
N ILE A 138 2.97 -4.93 -19.54
CA ILE A 138 1.96 -4.52 -18.55
C ILE A 138 1.21 -3.28 -19.03
N VAL A 139 1.91 -2.15 -19.20
CA VAL A 139 1.28 -0.85 -19.45
C VAL A 139 0.58 -0.80 -20.81
N ASN A 140 1.29 -1.21 -21.86
CA ASN A 140 0.84 -1.18 -23.26
C ASN A 140 0.36 -2.57 -23.74
N ASN A 141 0.00 -3.46 -22.83
CA ASN A 141 -0.53 -4.77 -23.19
C ASN A 141 -2.05 -4.66 -23.38
N ASP A 142 -2.49 -4.65 -24.64
CA ASP A 142 -3.89 -4.51 -25.01
C ASP A 142 -4.76 -5.63 -24.44
N GLU A 143 -4.29 -6.88 -24.47
CA GLU A 143 -5.04 -8.03 -23.93
C GLU A 143 -5.28 -7.86 -22.43
N ARG A 144 -4.25 -7.48 -21.67
CA ARG A 144 -4.36 -7.19 -20.23
C ARG A 144 -5.32 -6.03 -19.97
N ASN A 145 -5.17 -4.93 -20.68
CA ASN A 145 -5.97 -3.74 -20.50
C ASN A 145 -7.45 -4.00 -20.82
N GLN A 146 -7.73 -4.75 -21.88
CA GLN A 146 -9.09 -5.17 -22.22
C GLN A 146 -9.68 -6.12 -21.17
N ALA A 147 -8.89 -7.06 -20.65
CA ALA A 147 -9.32 -7.96 -19.58
C ALA A 147 -9.65 -7.20 -18.30
N ILE A 148 -8.84 -6.22 -17.91
CA ILE A 148 -9.11 -5.33 -16.76
C ILE A 148 -10.44 -4.60 -16.95
N VAL A 149 -10.66 -4.00 -18.12
CA VAL A 149 -11.89 -3.25 -18.42
C VAL A 149 -13.10 -4.19 -18.45
N ALA A 150 -12.98 -5.38 -19.04
CA ALA A 150 -14.06 -6.37 -19.08
C ALA A 150 -14.48 -6.83 -17.69
N GLU A 151 -13.54 -7.09 -16.77
CA GLU A 151 -13.85 -7.46 -15.38
C GLU A 151 -14.49 -6.29 -14.61
N ALA A 152 -14.01 -5.07 -14.80
CA ALA A 152 -14.61 -3.88 -14.20
C ALA A 152 -16.04 -3.64 -14.73
N ALA A 153 -16.27 -3.82 -16.03
CA ALA A 153 -17.60 -3.73 -16.63
C ALA A 153 -18.55 -4.82 -16.12
N ARG A 154 -18.04 -6.04 -15.92
CA ARG A 154 -18.81 -7.13 -15.31
C ARG A 154 -19.22 -6.78 -13.88
N ALA A 155 -18.27 -6.33 -13.06
CA ALA A 155 -18.55 -5.89 -11.70
C ALA A 155 -19.59 -4.77 -11.65
N ALA A 156 -19.45 -3.77 -12.52
CA ALA A 156 -20.39 -2.64 -12.60
C ALA A 156 -21.82 -3.08 -12.92
N ARG A 157 -22.02 -4.07 -13.82
CA ARG A 157 -23.34 -4.66 -14.11
C ARG A 157 -23.99 -5.35 -12.91
N HIS A 158 -23.17 -5.84 -11.98
CA HIS A 158 -23.65 -6.46 -10.73
C HIS A 158 -23.67 -5.48 -9.55
N GLY A 159 -23.53 -4.16 -9.80
CA GLY A 159 -23.53 -3.15 -8.75
C GLY A 159 -22.30 -3.19 -7.82
N LEU A 160 -21.23 -3.88 -8.22
CA LEU A 160 -20.01 -4.00 -7.43
C LEU A 160 -19.05 -2.87 -7.78
N SER A 161 -18.55 -2.19 -6.77
CA SER A 161 -17.46 -1.23 -6.90
C SER A 161 -16.13 -1.93 -7.18
N THR A 162 -15.30 -1.36 -8.05
CA THR A 162 -14.03 -1.93 -8.47
C THR A 162 -12.86 -1.03 -8.09
N MET A 163 -11.80 -1.61 -7.53
CA MET A 163 -10.52 -0.94 -7.34
C MET A 163 -9.48 -1.59 -8.24
N VAL A 164 -8.77 -0.78 -9.03
CA VAL A 164 -7.72 -1.25 -9.95
C VAL A 164 -6.38 -0.72 -9.47
N LEU A 165 -5.49 -1.63 -9.09
CA LEU A 165 -4.16 -1.32 -8.57
C LEU A 165 -3.13 -1.39 -9.70
N ILE A 166 -2.41 -0.31 -9.90
CA ILE A 166 -1.37 -0.18 -10.92
C ILE A 166 -0.10 0.42 -10.32
N GLN A 167 1.00 0.43 -11.08
CA GLN A 167 2.26 1.01 -10.61
C GLN A 167 2.66 2.30 -11.35
N GLN A 168 2.26 2.46 -12.61
CA GLN A 168 2.66 3.61 -13.44
C GLN A 168 1.49 4.51 -13.82
N LYS A 169 1.67 5.81 -13.73
CA LYS A 169 0.66 6.82 -14.09
C LYS A 169 0.16 6.67 -15.54
N ALA A 170 1.08 6.37 -16.47
CA ALA A 170 0.73 6.15 -17.88
C ALA A 170 -0.30 5.01 -18.04
N HIS A 171 -0.15 3.91 -17.26
CA HIS A 171 -1.12 2.82 -17.25
C HIS A 171 -2.48 3.28 -16.72
N GLY A 172 -2.50 4.10 -15.67
CA GLY A 172 -3.72 4.66 -15.11
C GLY A 172 -4.50 5.50 -16.12
N HIS A 173 -3.83 6.38 -16.84
CA HIS A 173 -4.45 7.18 -17.89
C HIS A 173 -4.99 6.33 -19.04
N ALA A 174 -4.24 5.31 -19.49
CA ALA A 174 -4.70 4.39 -20.53
C ALA A 174 -5.97 3.64 -20.11
N LEU A 175 -5.97 3.06 -18.90
CA LEU A 175 -7.14 2.35 -18.36
C LEU A 175 -8.34 3.27 -18.16
N LEU A 176 -8.12 4.49 -17.67
CA LEU A 176 -9.19 5.48 -17.51
C LEU A 176 -9.89 5.79 -18.84
N ALA A 177 -9.10 5.99 -19.91
CA ALA A 177 -9.64 6.23 -21.25
C ALA A 177 -10.46 5.02 -21.76
N LEU A 178 -9.94 3.81 -21.59
CA LEU A 178 -10.63 2.58 -21.99
C LEU A 178 -11.92 2.35 -21.19
N MET A 179 -11.91 2.58 -19.88
CA MET A 179 -13.08 2.46 -19.02
C MET A 179 -14.17 3.47 -19.39
N LYS A 180 -13.79 4.73 -19.65
CA LYS A 180 -14.72 5.76 -20.14
C LYS A 180 -15.36 5.36 -21.48
N LYS A 181 -14.55 4.85 -22.41
CA LYS A 181 -15.05 4.32 -23.69
C LYS A 181 -16.02 3.15 -23.52
N ALA A 182 -15.83 2.33 -22.50
CA ALA A 182 -16.72 1.22 -22.14
C ALA A 182 -17.95 1.66 -21.31
N GLY A 183 -18.16 2.97 -21.09
CA GLY A 183 -19.29 3.49 -20.33
C GLY A 183 -19.18 3.31 -18.82
N ILE A 184 -17.99 3.00 -18.29
CA ILE A 184 -17.75 2.83 -16.85
C ILE A 184 -17.43 4.19 -16.25
N ARG A 185 -18.16 4.60 -15.21
CA ARG A 185 -17.83 5.80 -14.43
C ARG A 185 -16.60 5.51 -13.58
N ALA A 186 -15.43 5.91 -14.10
CA ALA A 186 -14.14 5.66 -13.47
C ALA A 186 -13.42 6.96 -13.12
N GLN A 187 -12.59 6.91 -12.07
CA GLN A 187 -11.67 7.96 -11.69
C GLN A 187 -10.27 7.36 -11.51
N PHE A 188 -9.24 8.16 -11.82
CA PHE A 188 -7.83 7.81 -11.57
C PHE A 188 -7.27 8.76 -10.52
N ILE A 189 -6.54 8.21 -9.56
CA ILE A 189 -5.77 8.95 -8.55
C ILE A 189 -4.35 8.41 -8.47
N ASP A 190 -3.41 9.30 -8.21
CA ASP A 190 -1.98 8.96 -8.12
C ASP A 190 -1.28 9.70 -6.96
N GLY A 191 0.07 9.68 -6.96
CA GLY A 191 0.87 10.32 -5.93
C GLY A 191 0.74 11.83 -5.85
N ASP A 192 0.32 12.51 -6.93
CA ASP A 192 0.20 13.96 -6.99
C ASP A 192 -1.12 14.46 -6.34
N ASN A 193 -2.10 13.56 -6.18
CA ASN A 193 -3.33 13.90 -5.48
C ASN A 193 -3.09 14.04 -3.98
N ASP A 194 -3.65 15.07 -3.39
CA ASP A 194 -3.58 15.28 -1.96
C ASP A 194 -4.48 14.28 -1.17
N GLN A 195 -4.37 14.30 0.16
CA GLN A 195 -5.11 13.38 1.01
C GLN A 195 -6.63 13.63 0.96
N ALA A 196 -7.06 14.87 0.78
CA ALA A 196 -8.47 15.23 0.70
C ALA A 196 -9.10 14.72 -0.61
N GLU A 197 -8.40 14.86 -1.73
CA GLU A 197 -8.81 14.34 -3.04
C GLU A 197 -8.92 12.81 -3.02
N ARG A 198 -7.95 12.12 -2.42
CA ARG A 198 -7.98 10.65 -2.27
C ARG A 198 -9.19 10.21 -1.44
N LYS A 199 -9.44 10.87 -0.31
CA LYS A 199 -10.59 10.60 0.55
C LYS A 199 -11.90 10.84 -0.19
N LYS A 200 -12.01 11.91 -0.98
CA LYS A 200 -13.17 12.22 -1.82
C LYS A 200 -13.41 11.14 -2.88
N ALA A 201 -12.36 10.68 -3.58
CA ALA A 201 -12.48 9.63 -4.58
C ALA A 201 -12.93 8.29 -3.97
N LEU A 202 -12.40 7.92 -2.81
CA LEU A 202 -12.84 6.73 -2.07
C LEU A 202 -14.29 6.87 -1.57
N GLY A 203 -14.70 8.05 -1.14
CA GLY A 203 -16.09 8.34 -0.79
C GLY A 203 -17.03 8.13 -1.98
N LYS A 204 -16.68 8.63 -3.16
CA LYS A 204 -17.43 8.41 -4.40
C LYS A 204 -17.52 6.94 -4.81
N LEU A 205 -16.45 6.17 -4.59
CA LEU A 205 -16.48 4.72 -4.82
C LEU A 205 -17.42 4.00 -3.83
N ALA A 206 -17.39 4.41 -2.56
CA ALA A 206 -18.23 3.85 -1.50
C ALA A 206 -19.73 4.09 -1.74
N THR A 207 -20.09 5.26 -2.33
CA THR A 207 -21.47 5.63 -2.67
C THR A 207 -21.91 5.18 -4.05
N ASN A 208 -21.06 4.49 -4.80
CA ASN A 208 -21.31 4.09 -6.21
C ASN A 208 -21.51 5.28 -7.18
N GLU A 209 -21.11 6.48 -6.79
CA GLU A 209 -21.03 7.63 -7.69
C GLU A 209 -20.06 7.35 -8.85
N ILE A 210 -18.94 6.70 -8.53
CA ILE A 210 -18.06 6.06 -9.50
C ILE A 210 -18.08 4.53 -9.31
N GLN A 211 -17.95 3.78 -10.40
CA GLN A 211 -17.96 2.32 -10.41
C GLN A 211 -16.57 1.71 -10.31
N ALA A 212 -15.55 2.46 -10.77
CA ALA A 212 -14.16 2.04 -10.71
C ALA A 212 -13.23 3.16 -10.24
N LEU A 213 -12.30 2.82 -9.35
CA LEU A 213 -11.21 3.69 -8.93
C LEU A 213 -9.88 3.05 -9.30
N ILE A 214 -9.10 3.73 -10.13
CA ILE A 214 -7.78 3.31 -10.58
C ILE A 214 -6.74 4.07 -9.75
N GLY A 215 -5.68 3.41 -9.28
CA GLY A 215 -4.63 4.12 -8.58
C GLY A 215 -3.36 3.34 -8.35
N SER A 216 -2.25 4.08 -8.21
CA SER A 216 -0.93 3.51 -7.94
C SER A 216 -0.62 3.43 -6.44
N THR A 217 -1.11 4.39 -5.66
CA THR A 217 -0.83 4.56 -4.23
C THR A 217 -2.09 4.70 -3.39
N ILE A 218 -3.24 4.27 -3.92
CA ILE A 218 -4.56 4.45 -3.27
C ILE A 218 -4.60 3.84 -1.87
N LEU A 219 -3.86 2.76 -1.67
CA LEU A 219 -3.86 1.98 -0.44
C LEU A 219 -2.64 2.24 0.45
N ASP A 220 -1.87 3.27 0.13
CA ASP A 220 -0.76 3.68 0.99
C ASP A 220 -1.28 4.33 2.29
N VAL A 221 -0.45 4.30 3.29
CA VAL A 221 -0.68 4.59 4.71
C VAL A 221 -1.79 5.61 5.02
N GLY A 222 -2.72 5.22 5.89
CA GLY A 222 -3.63 6.17 6.57
C GLY A 222 -4.98 6.41 5.89
N VAL A 223 -5.30 5.76 4.77
CA VAL A 223 -6.59 5.94 4.10
C VAL A 223 -7.54 4.78 4.41
N ASP A 224 -8.73 5.12 4.90
CA ASP A 224 -9.79 4.14 5.14
C ASP A 224 -10.44 3.73 3.81
N VAL A 225 -10.15 2.50 3.37
CA VAL A 225 -10.67 1.97 2.11
C VAL A 225 -12.06 1.36 2.35
N PRO A 226 -13.09 1.79 1.62
CA PRO A 226 -14.41 1.21 1.74
C PRO A 226 -14.41 -0.27 1.32
N ALA A 227 -15.41 -1.02 1.74
CA ALA A 227 -15.61 -2.39 1.28
C ALA A 227 -15.87 -2.40 -0.24
N VAL A 228 -14.88 -2.84 -1.02
CA VAL A 228 -15.00 -2.95 -2.48
C VAL A 228 -15.43 -4.36 -2.89
N GLY A 229 -16.19 -4.45 -3.99
CA GLY A 229 -16.67 -5.73 -4.52
C GLY A 229 -15.60 -6.49 -5.26
N LEU A 230 -14.74 -5.77 -6.00
CA LEU A 230 -13.70 -6.32 -6.86
C LEU A 230 -12.40 -5.53 -6.70
N VAL A 231 -11.29 -6.24 -6.52
CA VAL A 231 -9.93 -5.67 -6.61
C VAL A 231 -9.23 -6.29 -7.81
N ILE A 232 -8.67 -5.48 -8.71
CA ILE A 232 -7.93 -5.93 -9.87
C ILE A 232 -6.46 -5.53 -9.73
N LEU A 233 -5.56 -6.50 -9.80
CA LEU A 233 -4.12 -6.34 -9.69
C LEU A 233 -3.53 -6.08 -11.09
N GLY A 234 -3.79 -4.88 -11.62
CA GLY A 234 -3.41 -4.52 -13.00
C GLY A 234 -1.90 -4.32 -13.19
N GLY A 235 -1.17 -3.92 -12.14
CA GLY A 235 0.22 -3.49 -12.24
C GLY A 235 1.27 -4.60 -12.30
N GLY A 236 0.93 -5.86 -12.00
CA GLY A 236 1.92 -6.95 -11.89
C GLY A 236 3.06 -6.69 -10.89
N GLY A 237 4.02 -7.61 -10.81
CA GLY A 237 5.26 -7.42 -10.04
C GLY A 237 5.34 -8.12 -8.69
N LYS A 238 6.56 -8.14 -8.11
CA LYS A 238 6.91 -8.86 -6.87
C LYS A 238 6.34 -8.30 -5.56
N ALA A 239 5.54 -7.26 -5.62
CA ALA A 239 5.04 -6.59 -4.41
C ALA A 239 3.96 -7.41 -3.67
N GLU A 240 4.14 -8.74 -3.55
CA GLU A 240 3.18 -9.64 -2.89
C GLU A 240 2.90 -9.22 -1.45
N VAL A 241 3.89 -8.72 -0.73
CA VAL A 241 3.72 -8.29 0.65
C VAL A 241 2.97 -6.96 0.72
N ALA A 242 3.39 -5.97 -0.06
CA ALA A 242 2.67 -4.70 -0.16
C ALA A 242 1.26 -4.92 -0.71
N LEU A 243 1.09 -5.90 -1.60
CA LEU A 243 -0.17 -6.31 -2.15
C LEU A 243 -1.08 -6.95 -1.08
N ARG A 244 -0.55 -7.87 -0.27
CA ARG A 244 -1.30 -8.51 0.83
C ARG A 244 -1.76 -7.48 1.86
N GLN A 245 -0.92 -6.50 2.21
CA GLN A 245 -1.31 -5.39 3.07
C GLN A 245 -2.39 -4.51 2.43
N ARG A 246 -2.23 -4.20 1.13
CA ARG A 246 -3.19 -3.41 0.36
C ARG A 246 -4.54 -4.12 0.23
N ILE A 247 -4.53 -5.42 -0.07
CA ILE A 247 -5.73 -6.24 -0.16
C ILE A 247 -6.39 -6.36 1.22
N GLY A 248 -5.64 -6.63 2.27
CA GLY A 248 -6.15 -6.75 3.64
C GLY A 248 -6.97 -5.53 4.09
N ARG A 249 -6.54 -4.33 3.68
CA ARG A 249 -7.30 -3.09 3.93
C ARG A 249 -8.58 -2.98 3.08
N GLY A 250 -8.57 -3.48 1.84
CA GLY A 250 -9.74 -3.52 0.95
C GLY A 250 -10.73 -4.65 1.26
N LEU A 251 -10.32 -5.64 2.07
CA LEU A 251 -11.14 -6.79 2.45
C LEU A 251 -12.04 -6.54 3.66
N ARG A 252 -12.44 -5.31 3.94
CA ARG A 252 -13.41 -5.05 5.01
C ARG A 252 -14.71 -5.78 4.78
N ALA A 253 -15.30 -6.25 5.88
CA ALA A 253 -16.61 -6.90 5.84
C ALA A 253 -17.65 -6.03 5.16
N LYS A 254 -18.42 -6.62 4.28
CA LYS A 254 -19.53 -5.95 3.61
C LYS A 254 -20.72 -5.84 4.55
N LYS A 255 -21.37 -4.68 4.57
CA LYS A 255 -22.59 -4.47 5.36
C LYS A 255 -23.79 -5.19 4.77
N HIS A 256 -23.78 -5.44 3.46
CA HIS A 256 -24.88 -6.06 2.71
C HIS A 256 -24.35 -7.06 1.70
N GLY A 257 -25.08 -8.18 1.51
CA GLY A 257 -24.71 -9.23 0.57
C GLY A 257 -23.65 -10.21 1.10
N PRO A 258 -23.15 -11.10 0.24
CA PRO A 258 -22.12 -12.06 0.62
C PRO A 258 -20.83 -11.35 1.06
N ASN A 259 -20.28 -11.76 2.21
CA ASN A 259 -19.04 -11.20 2.75
C ASN A 259 -17.81 -11.78 2.01
N ILE A 260 -17.73 -11.52 0.70
CA ILE A 260 -16.71 -12.01 -0.22
C ILE A 260 -16.09 -10.81 -0.93
N ALA A 261 -14.77 -10.79 -1.05
CA ALA A 261 -14.01 -9.86 -1.89
C ALA A 261 -13.40 -10.61 -3.06
N LEU A 262 -13.78 -10.25 -4.27
CA LEU A 262 -13.20 -10.82 -5.49
C LEU A 262 -11.86 -10.14 -5.77
N ILE A 263 -10.85 -10.94 -6.10
CA ILE A 263 -9.52 -10.45 -6.46
C ILE A 263 -9.16 -11.05 -7.81
N VAL A 264 -8.90 -10.19 -8.78
CA VAL A 264 -8.43 -10.60 -10.11
C VAL A 264 -6.94 -10.33 -10.21
N ASP A 265 -6.18 -11.34 -10.57
CA ASP A 265 -4.76 -11.25 -10.89
C ASP A 265 -4.49 -11.85 -12.26
N PHE A 266 -3.34 -11.53 -12.84
CA PHE A 266 -2.97 -11.94 -14.19
C PHE A 266 -1.70 -12.77 -14.16
N TYR A 267 -1.73 -13.85 -14.90
CA TYR A 267 -0.58 -14.70 -15.14
C TYR A 267 -0.09 -14.51 -16.58
N ASP A 268 1.11 -13.93 -16.72
CA ASP A 268 1.78 -13.78 -18.01
C ASP A 268 2.60 -15.04 -18.32
N GLU A 269 2.23 -15.80 -19.33
CA GLU A 269 2.99 -16.99 -19.75
C GLU A 269 4.43 -16.65 -20.18
N HIS A 270 4.69 -15.39 -20.49
CA HIS A 270 5.98 -14.87 -20.97
C HIS A 270 6.91 -14.39 -19.83
N LYS A 271 6.60 -14.71 -18.57
CA LYS A 271 7.43 -14.45 -17.36
C LYS A 271 7.77 -12.98 -17.08
N ILE A 272 7.01 -12.01 -17.59
CA ILE A 272 7.28 -10.57 -17.40
C ILE A 272 6.90 -10.10 -15.98
N GLY A 273 5.92 -10.72 -15.38
CA GLY A 273 5.41 -10.35 -14.05
C GLY A 273 6.04 -11.09 -12.86
N ARG A 274 6.95 -12.03 -13.13
CA ARG A 274 7.58 -12.90 -12.12
C ARG A 274 9.10 -12.82 -12.13
N ALA A 275 9.66 -11.64 -12.24
CA ALA A 275 11.11 -11.49 -12.04
C ALA A 275 11.44 -11.36 -10.55
#